data_e1b452e877e6db90deefd0b42748e150
#
_entry.id   e1b452e877e6db90deefd0b42748e150
#
_cell.length_a   1.000
_cell.length_b   1.000
_cell.length_c   1.000
_cell.angle_alpha   90.00
_cell.angle_beta   90.00
_cell.angle_gamma   90.00
#
_symmetry.space_group_name_H-M   'P 1'
#
loop_
_entity.id
_entity.type
_entity.pdbx_description
1 polymer ?
#
loop_
_entity_poly.entity_id
_entity_poly.type
_entity_poly.pdbx_seq_one_letter_code
_entity_poly.pdbx_strand_id
1 'polypeptide(L)'
;MTPSIVLLVSEQSITKGKERLLMKGNSYHWRKLHSLLGVIPLGGFILVHALLNFQSFERGPEGFANGVHFINSLPLLPFLEIFGIYLPILFHGIYGLYMAYLSKLNSVQYKFSRNWAFTLQRITGILTFIFVFWHFFNTRFQIYIGNNTHEELGSTMHQIATNSVFFVIYVIGVLSAVFHFSNGLWAFLISWGITISPRAQKVSSNICMVVFVLISVLFLFSLIAFTGEEFK
;
A
#
# COMPACT_ATOMS: atom_id res chain seq x y z
N MET A 1 1.49 4.00 -59.15
CA MET A 1 1.34 3.43 -57.81
C MET A 1 0.39 2.25 -57.92
N THR A 2 0.88 1.05 -57.70
CA THR A 2 0.11 -0.18 -57.85
C THR A 2 -0.95 -0.28 -56.71
N PRO A 3 -2.18 -0.71 -57.01
CA PRO A 3 -3.27 -0.83 -56.02
C PRO A 3 -2.90 -1.66 -54.77
N SER A 4 -1.98 -2.59 -54.91
CA SER A 4 -1.49 -3.47 -53.84
C SER A 4 -0.77 -2.75 -52.69
N ILE A 5 -0.07 -1.64 -52.96
CA ILE A 5 0.67 -0.89 -51.92
C ILE A 5 -0.27 -0.09 -51.03
N VAL A 6 -1.31 0.47 -51.60
CA VAL A 6 -2.33 1.25 -50.84
C VAL A 6 -3.12 0.34 -49.93
N LEU A 7 -3.47 -0.87 -50.32
CA LEU A 7 -4.16 -1.87 -49.52
C LEU A 7 -3.28 -2.34 -48.34
N LEU A 8 -1.99 -2.62 -48.57
CA LEU A 8 -1.06 -3.05 -47.49
C LEU A 8 -0.84 -1.97 -46.46
N VAL A 9 -0.75 -0.69 -46.87
CA VAL A 9 -0.61 0.44 -45.93
C VAL A 9 -1.87 0.64 -45.13
N SER A 10 -3.06 0.44 -45.69
CA SER A 10 -4.33 0.54 -45.00
C SER A 10 -4.52 -0.58 -43.96
N GLU A 11 -4.16 -1.83 -44.34
CA GLU A 11 -4.23 -2.98 -43.42
C GLU A 11 -3.25 -2.86 -42.25
N GLN A 12 -2.04 -2.37 -42.44
CA GLN A 12 -1.08 -2.11 -41.39
C GLN A 12 -1.54 -0.97 -40.44
N SER A 13 -2.21 0.04 -40.99
CA SER A 13 -2.76 1.12 -40.19
C SER A 13 -3.95 0.65 -39.31
N ILE A 14 -4.80 -0.21 -39.87
CA ILE A 14 -5.96 -0.78 -39.15
C ILE A 14 -5.47 -1.76 -38.05
N THR A 15 -4.48 -2.62 -38.34
CA THR A 15 -3.91 -3.55 -37.35
C THR A 15 -3.23 -2.80 -36.21
N LYS A 16 -2.41 -1.79 -36.49
CA LYS A 16 -1.82 -0.91 -35.46
C LYS A 16 -2.87 -0.17 -34.63
N GLY A 17 -3.94 0.28 -35.25
CA GLY A 17 -5.09 0.90 -34.57
C GLY A 17 -5.77 -0.08 -33.62
N LYS A 18 -6.01 -1.31 -34.08
CA LYS A 18 -6.63 -2.39 -33.28
C LYS A 18 -5.75 -2.84 -32.12
N GLU A 19 -4.45 -2.98 -32.35
CA GLU A 19 -3.48 -3.28 -31.27
C GLU A 19 -3.42 -2.17 -30.22
N ARG A 20 -3.41 -0.89 -30.64
CA ARG A 20 -3.48 0.25 -29.70
C ARG A 20 -4.74 0.26 -28.85
N LEU A 21 -5.90 -0.08 -29.46
CA LEU A 21 -7.16 -0.18 -28.73
C LEU A 21 -7.18 -1.35 -27.74
N LEU A 22 -6.64 -2.51 -28.14
CA LEU A 22 -6.51 -3.68 -27.26
C LEU A 22 -5.56 -3.41 -26.11
N MET A 23 -4.40 -2.78 -26.35
CA MET A 23 -3.45 -2.39 -25.30
C MET A 23 -4.06 -1.33 -24.36
N LYS A 24 -4.87 -0.40 -24.86
CA LYS A 24 -5.55 0.60 -24.06
C LYS A 24 -6.65 -0.02 -23.20
N GLY A 25 -7.40 -0.99 -23.73
CA GLY A 25 -8.40 -1.75 -22.97
C GLY A 25 -7.75 -2.60 -21.86
N ASN A 26 -6.67 -3.32 -22.17
CA ASN A 26 -5.94 -4.09 -21.17
C ASN A 26 -5.39 -3.18 -20.04
N SER A 27 -4.84 -2.00 -20.37
CA SER A 27 -4.34 -1.07 -19.35
C SER A 27 -5.42 -0.58 -18.39
N TYR A 28 -6.67 -0.49 -18.84
CA TYR A 28 -7.80 -0.12 -17.99
C TYR A 28 -8.08 -1.20 -16.92
N HIS A 29 -8.18 -2.47 -17.33
CA HIS A 29 -8.46 -3.57 -16.41
C HIS A 29 -7.33 -3.78 -15.38
N TRP A 30 -6.08 -3.69 -15.81
CA TRP A 30 -4.93 -3.79 -14.91
C TRP A 30 -4.89 -2.66 -13.88
N ARG A 31 -5.23 -1.43 -14.26
CA ARG A 31 -5.35 -0.30 -13.32
C ARG A 31 -6.50 -0.50 -12.32
N LYS A 32 -7.64 -1.06 -12.77
CA LYS A 32 -8.75 -1.40 -11.89
C LYS A 32 -8.36 -2.51 -10.90
N LEU A 33 -7.71 -3.56 -11.39
CA LEU A 33 -7.21 -4.64 -10.54
C LEU A 33 -6.20 -4.13 -9.51
N HIS A 34 -5.24 -3.30 -9.94
CA HIS A 34 -4.27 -2.68 -9.04
C HIS A 34 -4.96 -1.88 -7.92
N SER A 35 -5.94 -1.03 -8.27
CA SER A 35 -6.63 -0.23 -7.26
C SER A 35 -7.53 -1.09 -6.35
N LEU A 36 -8.14 -2.15 -6.87
CA LEU A 36 -8.95 -3.10 -6.10
C LEU A 36 -8.11 -3.84 -5.05
N LEU A 37 -6.97 -4.39 -5.48
CA LEU A 37 -6.05 -5.12 -4.59
C LEU A 37 -5.45 -4.21 -3.52
N GLY A 38 -5.19 -2.94 -3.84
CA GLY A 38 -4.70 -1.96 -2.87
C GLY A 38 -5.73 -1.58 -1.81
N VAL A 39 -7.02 -1.58 -2.14
CA VAL A 39 -8.07 -1.15 -1.21
C VAL A 39 -8.69 -2.32 -0.46
N ILE A 40 -9.01 -3.42 -1.13
CA ILE A 40 -9.75 -4.53 -0.50
C ILE A 40 -8.80 -5.40 0.34
N PRO A 41 -7.90 -6.25 -0.23
CA PRO A 41 -7.09 -7.11 0.61
C PRO A 41 -6.02 -6.33 1.39
N LEU A 42 -5.25 -5.45 0.74
CA LEU A 42 -4.17 -4.74 1.42
C LEU A 42 -4.69 -3.65 2.37
N GLY A 43 -5.78 -2.95 2.00
CA GLY A 43 -6.44 -2.00 2.90
C GLY A 43 -7.07 -2.69 4.11
N GLY A 44 -7.70 -3.85 3.93
CA GLY A 44 -8.18 -4.68 5.04
C GLY A 44 -7.03 -5.12 5.95
N PHE A 45 -5.92 -5.57 5.36
CA PHE A 45 -4.74 -5.96 6.11
C PHE A 45 -4.15 -4.81 6.94
N ILE A 46 -3.97 -3.60 6.36
CA ILE A 46 -3.40 -2.45 7.09
C ILE A 46 -4.27 -2.04 8.28
N LEU A 47 -5.60 -2.13 8.16
CA LEU A 47 -6.51 -1.84 9.26
C LEU A 47 -6.38 -2.85 10.40
N VAL A 48 -6.42 -4.15 10.10
CA VAL A 48 -6.24 -5.21 11.10
C VAL A 48 -4.86 -5.11 11.73
N HIS A 49 -3.83 -4.90 10.92
CA HIS A 49 -2.45 -4.76 11.38
C HIS A 49 -2.28 -3.56 12.33
N ALA A 50 -2.90 -2.42 12.04
CA ALA A 50 -2.88 -1.25 12.92
C ALA A 50 -3.55 -1.54 14.27
N LEU A 51 -4.74 -2.16 14.26
CA LEU A 51 -5.50 -2.47 15.46
C LEU A 51 -4.78 -3.49 16.36
N LEU A 52 -4.20 -4.53 15.77
CA LEU A 52 -3.47 -5.55 16.55
C LEU A 52 -2.16 -5.01 17.11
N ASN A 53 -1.42 -4.21 16.34
CA ASN A 53 -0.21 -3.58 16.87
C ASN A 53 -0.52 -2.55 17.95
N PHE A 54 -1.66 -1.86 17.89
CA PHE A 54 -2.05 -0.89 18.89
C PHE A 54 -2.29 -1.52 20.28
N GLN A 55 -2.53 -2.85 20.34
CA GLN A 55 -2.58 -3.57 21.62
C GLN A 55 -1.27 -3.48 22.40
N SER A 56 -0.12 -3.27 21.73
CA SER A 56 1.16 -3.01 22.39
C SER A 56 1.13 -1.73 23.25
N PHE A 57 0.39 -0.70 22.81
CA PHE A 57 0.23 0.53 23.54
C PHE A 57 -0.83 0.40 24.68
N GLU A 58 -1.94 -0.29 24.41
CA GLU A 58 -3.03 -0.42 25.39
C GLU A 58 -2.71 -1.38 26.54
N ARG A 59 -1.98 -2.48 26.25
CA ARG A 59 -1.80 -3.61 27.17
C ARG A 59 -0.35 -4.11 27.23
N GLY A 60 0.60 -3.37 26.68
CA GLY A 60 2.01 -3.75 26.69
C GLY A 60 2.32 -5.05 25.96
N PRO A 61 3.38 -5.80 26.37
CA PRO A 61 3.80 -7.04 25.74
C PRO A 61 2.73 -8.12 25.67
N GLU A 62 1.88 -8.24 26.69
CA GLU A 62 0.79 -9.21 26.73
C GLU A 62 -0.25 -8.92 25.64
N GLY A 63 -0.63 -7.65 25.47
CA GLY A 63 -1.57 -7.24 24.43
C GLY A 63 -1.04 -7.53 23.05
N PHE A 64 0.23 -7.22 22.79
CA PHE A 64 0.90 -7.53 21.53
C PHE A 64 0.97 -9.04 21.26
N ALA A 65 1.40 -9.84 22.26
CA ALA A 65 1.50 -11.29 22.16
C ALA A 65 0.11 -11.92 21.86
N ASN A 66 -0.95 -11.44 22.51
CA ASN A 66 -2.32 -11.88 22.23
C ASN A 66 -2.74 -11.58 20.79
N GLY A 67 -2.37 -10.41 20.23
CA GLY A 67 -2.60 -10.07 18.83
C GLY A 67 -1.85 -11.01 17.88
N VAL A 68 -0.59 -11.29 18.15
CA VAL A 68 0.24 -12.26 17.39
C VAL A 68 -0.36 -13.66 17.45
N HIS A 69 -0.76 -14.11 18.64
CA HIS A 69 -1.40 -15.42 18.83
C HIS A 69 -2.74 -15.52 18.06
N PHE A 70 -3.55 -14.47 18.12
CA PHE A 70 -4.80 -14.41 17.38
C PHE A 70 -4.59 -14.62 15.88
N ILE A 71 -3.64 -13.92 15.26
CA ILE A 71 -3.35 -14.10 13.82
C ILE A 71 -2.87 -15.53 13.54
N ASN A 72 -1.97 -16.07 14.36
CA ASN A 72 -1.43 -17.40 14.15
C ASN A 72 -2.46 -18.54 14.41
N SER A 73 -3.54 -18.25 15.12
CA SER A 73 -4.65 -19.20 15.33
C SER A 73 -5.67 -19.23 14.17
N LEU A 74 -5.56 -18.30 13.19
CA LEU A 74 -6.51 -18.26 12.08
C LEU A 74 -6.42 -19.53 11.22
N PRO A 75 -7.56 -20.13 10.87
CA PRO A 75 -7.58 -21.27 9.97
C PRO A 75 -7.06 -20.86 8.60
N LEU A 76 -6.29 -21.76 7.96
CA LEU A 76 -5.71 -21.51 6.63
C LEU A 76 -4.83 -20.26 6.55
N LEU A 77 -4.16 -19.87 7.65
CA LEU A 77 -3.30 -18.68 7.69
C LEU A 77 -2.31 -18.59 6.51
N PRO A 78 -1.57 -19.67 6.12
CA PRO A 78 -0.67 -19.58 4.97
C PRO A 78 -1.40 -19.24 3.65
N PHE A 79 -2.62 -19.71 3.47
CA PHE A 79 -3.44 -19.37 2.32
C PHE A 79 -3.85 -17.88 2.35
N LEU A 80 -4.28 -17.39 3.52
CA LEU A 80 -4.63 -15.97 3.71
C LEU A 80 -3.41 -15.07 3.48
N GLU A 81 -2.23 -15.45 3.95
CA GLU A 81 -0.99 -14.70 3.73
C GLU A 81 -0.61 -14.67 2.23
N ILE A 82 -0.64 -15.81 1.54
CA ILE A 82 -0.26 -15.89 0.13
C ILE A 82 -1.26 -15.12 -0.75
N PHE A 83 -2.55 -15.42 -0.65
CA PHE A 83 -3.57 -14.89 -1.56
C PHE A 83 -4.15 -13.55 -1.10
N GLY A 84 -4.17 -13.28 0.21
CA GLY A 84 -4.67 -12.02 0.78
C GLY A 84 -3.60 -10.94 0.92
N ILE A 85 -2.32 -11.29 1.04
CA ILE A 85 -1.24 -10.32 1.28
C ILE A 85 -0.15 -10.41 0.22
N TYR A 86 0.57 -11.54 0.07
CA TYR A 86 1.80 -11.58 -0.71
C TYR A 86 1.57 -11.42 -2.22
N LEU A 87 0.65 -12.16 -2.82
CA LEU A 87 0.33 -12.01 -4.24
C LEU A 87 -0.29 -10.62 -4.54
N PRO A 88 -1.27 -10.12 -3.75
CA PRO A 88 -1.76 -8.76 -3.89
C PRO A 88 -0.67 -7.69 -3.81
N ILE A 89 0.23 -7.77 -2.82
CA ILE A 89 1.26 -6.73 -2.63
C ILE A 89 2.33 -6.78 -3.72
N LEU A 90 2.72 -7.96 -4.20
CA LEU A 90 3.64 -8.11 -5.32
C LEU A 90 3.06 -7.50 -6.60
N PHE A 91 1.82 -7.88 -6.96
CA PHE A 91 1.18 -7.31 -8.13
C PHE A 91 0.96 -5.80 -7.98
N HIS A 92 0.38 -5.37 -6.86
CA HIS A 92 0.10 -3.95 -6.58
C HIS A 92 1.38 -3.11 -6.60
N GLY A 93 2.44 -3.57 -5.94
CA GLY A 93 3.72 -2.88 -5.86
C GLY A 93 4.42 -2.80 -7.22
N ILE A 94 4.61 -3.94 -7.92
CA ILE A 94 5.32 -3.98 -9.20
C ILE A 94 4.57 -3.18 -10.27
N TYR A 95 3.26 -3.39 -10.40
CA TYR A 95 2.44 -2.63 -11.34
C TYR A 95 2.34 -1.16 -10.95
N GLY A 96 2.33 -0.85 -9.65
CA GLY A 96 2.35 0.51 -9.11
C GLY A 96 3.65 1.25 -9.46
N LEU A 97 4.80 0.61 -9.33
CA LEU A 97 6.10 1.16 -9.76
C LEU A 97 6.13 1.42 -11.27
N TYR A 98 5.60 0.50 -12.08
CA TYR A 98 5.44 0.70 -13.51
C TYR A 98 4.58 1.93 -13.83
N MET A 99 3.43 2.09 -13.15
CA MET A 99 2.58 3.27 -13.33
C MET A 99 3.26 4.56 -12.85
N ALA A 100 4.02 4.51 -11.76
CA ALA A 100 4.78 5.66 -11.26
C ALA A 100 5.84 6.10 -12.26
N TYR A 101 6.57 5.15 -12.85
CA TYR A 101 7.57 5.40 -13.89
C TYR A 101 6.96 6.08 -15.14
N LEU A 102 5.79 5.63 -15.58
CA LEU A 102 5.10 6.21 -16.75
C LEU A 102 4.42 7.56 -16.45
N SER A 103 4.33 7.96 -15.20
CA SER A 103 3.59 9.17 -14.81
C SER A 103 4.40 10.43 -15.12
N LYS A 104 3.70 11.47 -15.64
CA LYS A 104 4.26 12.79 -15.79
C LYS A 104 3.79 13.65 -14.61
N LEU A 105 4.74 14.08 -13.78
CA LEU A 105 4.47 14.98 -12.67
C LEU A 105 4.36 16.41 -13.18
N ASN A 106 3.32 17.13 -12.76
CA ASN A 106 3.07 18.50 -13.18
C ASN A 106 2.75 19.44 -12.00
N SER A 107 3.05 19.03 -10.77
CA SER A 107 2.80 19.80 -9.55
C SER A 107 3.61 21.10 -9.47
N VAL A 108 4.75 21.18 -10.16
CA VAL A 108 5.56 22.41 -10.27
C VAL A 108 4.85 23.43 -11.17
N GLN A 109 4.24 22.96 -12.27
CA GLN A 109 3.55 23.79 -13.25
C GLN A 109 2.14 24.19 -12.79
N TYR A 110 1.42 23.27 -12.14
CA TYR A 110 0.06 23.48 -11.66
C TYR A 110 -0.01 23.19 -10.16
N LYS A 111 -0.06 24.24 -9.33
CA LYS A 111 -0.01 24.16 -7.86
C LYS A 111 -1.35 23.82 -7.19
N PHE A 112 -2.24 23.09 -7.87
CA PHE A 112 -3.49 22.66 -7.27
C PHE A 112 -3.29 21.48 -6.29
N SER A 113 -4.09 21.42 -5.24
CA SER A 113 -4.02 20.35 -4.23
C SER A 113 -4.11 18.93 -4.83
N ARG A 114 -4.92 18.74 -5.87
CA ARG A 114 -5.03 17.45 -6.59
C ARG A 114 -3.73 17.03 -7.29
N ASN A 115 -2.97 17.98 -7.82
CA ASN A 115 -1.69 17.69 -8.47
C ASN A 115 -0.64 17.27 -7.41
N TRP A 116 -0.66 17.90 -6.25
CA TRP A 116 0.18 17.50 -5.13
C TRP A 116 -0.23 16.14 -4.57
N ALA A 117 -1.52 15.87 -4.38
CA ALA A 117 -2.01 14.55 -3.96
C ALA A 117 -1.59 13.45 -4.94
N PHE A 118 -1.63 13.73 -6.26
CA PHE A 118 -1.16 12.84 -7.30
C PHE A 118 0.36 12.57 -7.22
N THR A 119 1.17 13.59 -6.97
CA THR A 119 2.62 13.49 -6.84
C THR A 119 2.98 12.73 -5.56
N LEU A 120 2.39 13.10 -4.43
CA LEU A 120 2.59 12.44 -3.14
C LEU A 120 2.19 10.97 -3.18
N GLN A 121 1.09 10.60 -3.88
CA GLN A 121 0.68 9.21 -4.05
C GLN A 121 1.79 8.34 -4.66
N ARG A 122 2.59 8.88 -5.57
CA ARG A 122 3.68 8.15 -6.23
C ARG A 122 4.92 8.07 -5.36
N ILE A 123 5.29 9.19 -4.74
CA ILE A 123 6.43 9.22 -3.82
C ILE A 123 6.17 8.28 -2.64
N THR A 124 5.01 8.41 -2.00
CA THR A 124 4.68 7.56 -0.86
C THR A 124 4.50 6.09 -1.26
N GLY A 125 4.02 5.80 -2.48
CA GLY A 125 3.94 4.43 -2.99
C GLY A 125 5.32 3.76 -3.12
N ILE A 126 6.32 4.50 -3.63
CA ILE A 126 7.70 4.01 -3.73
C ILE A 126 8.30 3.80 -2.34
N LEU A 127 8.14 4.80 -1.45
CA LEU A 127 8.62 4.70 -0.07
C LEU A 127 7.97 3.54 0.69
N THR A 128 6.66 3.37 0.52
CA THR A 128 5.92 2.25 1.10
C THR A 128 6.43 0.91 0.60
N PHE A 129 6.68 0.77 -0.71
CA PHE A 129 7.20 -0.48 -1.28
C PHE A 129 8.55 -0.86 -0.68
N ILE A 130 9.49 0.10 -0.59
CA ILE A 130 10.80 -0.11 0.02
C ILE A 130 10.66 -0.45 1.51
N PHE A 131 9.84 0.32 2.24
CA PHE A 131 9.63 0.12 3.67
C PHE A 131 8.99 -1.23 3.99
N VAL A 132 7.93 -1.62 3.28
CA VAL A 132 7.24 -2.90 3.52
C VAL A 132 8.14 -4.08 3.21
N PHE A 133 8.96 -4.00 2.16
CA PHE A 133 9.97 -5.02 1.86
C PHE A 133 10.97 -5.17 3.02
N TRP A 134 11.55 -4.06 3.46
CA TRP A 134 12.49 -4.04 4.58
C TRP A 134 11.84 -4.53 5.89
N HIS A 135 10.62 -4.07 6.19
CA HIS A 135 9.85 -4.50 7.36
C HIS A 135 9.58 -6.01 7.35
N PHE A 136 9.12 -6.55 6.23
CA PHE A 136 8.88 -7.98 6.07
C PHE A 136 10.14 -8.81 6.31
N PHE A 137 11.28 -8.41 5.75
CA PHE A 137 12.53 -9.13 5.91
C PHE A 137 13.09 -9.11 7.34
N ASN A 138 12.80 -8.05 8.11
CA ASN A 138 13.25 -7.96 9.51
C ASN A 138 12.25 -8.55 10.52
N THR A 139 11.07 -8.95 10.08
CA THR A 139 10.03 -9.50 10.98
C THR A 139 9.56 -10.88 10.52
N ARG A 140 8.52 -10.97 9.73
CA ARG A 140 7.88 -12.22 9.33
C ARG A 140 8.82 -13.19 8.62
N PHE A 141 9.70 -12.70 7.77
CA PHE A 141 10.67 -13.51 7.05
C PHE A 141 11.67 -14.20 7.98
N GLN A 142 12.09 -13.55 9.07
CA GLN A 142 13.01 -14.15 10.06
C GLN A 142 12.37 -15.39 10.73
N ILE A 143 11.06 -15.37 10.94
CA ILE A 143 10.32 -16.52 11.45
C ILE A 143 10.32 -17.67 10.43
N TYR A 144 10.09 -17.39 9.14
CA TYR A 144 10.07 -18.43 8.11
C TYR A 144 11.41 -19.16 7.94
N ILE A 145 12.53 -18.46 8.14
CA ILE A 145 13.87 -19.07 8.05
C ILE A 145 14.39 -19.60 9.39
N GLY A 146 13.59 -19.54 10.47
CA GLY A 146 13.92 -20.08 11.77
C GLY A 146 14.91 -19.27 12.60
N ASN A 147 15.15 -18.01 12.23
CA ASN A 147 16.03 -17.09 12.98
C ASN A 147 15.31 -16.40 14.14
N ASN A 148 13.98 -16.43 14.17
CA ASN A 148 13.17 -15.78 15.18
C ASN A 148 11.88 -16.61 15.43
N THR A 149 11.24 -16.41 16.56
CA THR A 149 9.96 -17.01 16.91
C THR A 149 8.85 -15.97 16.95
N HIS A 150 7.60 -16.42 17.09
CA HIS A 150 6.46 -15.51 17.23
C HIS A 150 6.52 -14.73 18.56
N GLU A 151 7.01 -15.33 19.61
CA GLU A 151 7.18 -14.72 20.93
C GLU A 151 8.26 -13.63 20.93
N GLU A 152 9.30 -13.78 20.12
CA GLU A 152 10.42 -12.83 20.01
C GLU A 152 10.12 -11.60 19.14
N LEU A 153 8.95 -11.54 18.48
CA LEU A 153 8.60 -10.38 17.66
C LEU A 153 8.53 -9.08 18.47
N GLY A 154 8.10 -9.14 19.74
CA GLY A 154 8.06 -7.98 20.63
C GLY A 154 9.45 -7.42 20.89
N SER A 155 10.41 -8.25 21.24
CA SER A 155 11.81 -7.86 21.46
C SER A 155 12.50 -7.43 20.16
N THR A 156 12.19 -8.05 19.04
CA THR A 156 12.65 -7.59 17.72
C THR A 156 12.17 -6.16 17.43
N MET A 157 10.90 -5.89 17.68
CA MET A 157 10.36 -4.53 17.50
C MET A 157 10.95 -3.54 18.49
N HIS A 158 11.24 -3.96 19.74
CA HIS A 158 11.93 -3.15 20.72
C HIS A 158 13.34 -2.74 20.23
N GLN A 159 14.14 -3.70 19.74
CA GLN A 159 15.46 -3.42 19.18
C GLN A 159 15.42 -2.42 18.02
N ILE A 160 14.44 -2.55 17.15
CA ILE A 160 14.20 -1.63 16.04
C ILE A 160 13.78 -0.24 16.55
N ALA A 161 12.81 -0.19 17.46
CA ALA A 161 12.24 1.05 17.96
C ALA A 161 13.18 1.86 18.85
N THR A 162 14.11 1.22 19.57
CA THR A 162 15.12 1.88 20.40
C THR A 162 16.33 2.39 19.60
N ASN A 163 16.53 1.88 18.38
CA ASN A 163 17.53 2.44 17.46
C ASN A 163 16.98 3.70 16.79
N SER A 164 17.58 4.85 17.06
CA SER A 164 17.09 6.16 16.55
C SER A 164 16.97 6.23 15.02
N VAL A 165 17.87 5.59 14.27
CA VAL A 165 17.81 5.59 12.80
C VAL A 165 16.65 4.75 12.31
N PHE A 166 16.46 3.55 12.85
CA PHE A 166 15.37 2.68 12.47
C PHE A 166 14.02 3.24 12.92
N PHE A 167 13.95 3.89 14.08
CA PHE A 167 12.75 4.59 14.53
C PHE A 167 12.28 5.63 13.51
N VAL A 168 13.20 6.49 13.02
CA VAL A 168 12.89 7.51 12.00
C VAL A 168 12.44 6.85 10.68
N ILE A 169 13.12 5.77 10.26
CA ILE A 169 12.72 5.00 9.06
C ILE A 169 11.30 4.44 9.22
N TYR A 170 10.95 3.92 10.39
CA TYR A 170 9.59 3.43 10.68
C TYR A 170 8.56 4.54 10.65
N VAL A 171 8.84 5.69 11.26
CA VAL A 171 7.92 6.85 11.21
C VAL A 171 7.65 7.28 9.77
N ILE A 172 8.70 7.44 8.95
CA ILE A 172 8.57 7.83 7.55
C ILE A 172 7.83 6.73 6.75
N GLY A 173 8.19 5.48 6.96
CA GLY A 173 7.59 4.34 6.28
C GLY A 173 6.11 4.18 6.59
N VAL A 174 5.74 4.22 7.86
CA VAL A 174 4.35 4.16 8.35
C VAL A 174 3.52 5.31 7.80
N LEU A 175 3.99 6.55 7.95
CA LEU A 175 3.26 7.72 7.44
C LEU A 175 3.10 7.67 5.92
N SER A 176 4.12 7.18 5.21
CA SER A 176 4.04 6.97 3.76
C SER A 176 3.01 5.90 3.39
N ALA A 177 3.00 4.76 4.08
CA ALA A 177 2.07 3.67 3.83
C ALA A 177 0.62 4.09 4.10
N VAL A 178 0.37 4.74 5.24
CA VAL A 178 -0.97 5.18 5.62
C VAL A 178 -1.47 6.32 4.72
N PHE A 179 -0.60 7.27 4.32
CA PHE A 179 -0.97 8.29 3.34
C PHE A 179 -1.28 7.67 1.98
N HIS A 180 -0.41 6.77 1.51
CA HIS A 180 -0.61 6.07 0.24
C HIS A 180 -1.95 5.33 0.20
N PHE A 181 -2.28 4.61 1.28
CA PHE A 181 -3.57 3.93 1.43
C PHE A 181 -4.75 4.91 1.42
N SER A 182 -4.71 5.92 2.28
CA SER A 182 -5.85 6.85 2.48
C SER A 182 -6.12 7.71 1.24
N ASN A 183 -5.08 8.23 0.61
CA ASN A 183 -5.22 8.97 -0.65
C ASN A 183 -5.55 8.04 -1.82
N GLY A 184 -5.05 6.80 -1.79
CA GLY A 184 -5.42 5.72 -2.71
C GLY A 184 -6.89 5.34 -2.61
N LEU A 185 -7.44 5.27 -1.40
CA LEU A 185 -8.87 5.05 -1.15
C LEU A 185 -9.72 6.17 -1.77
N TRP A 186 -9.33 7.44 -1.59
CA TRP A 186 -10.00 8.55 -2.26
C TRP A 186 -9.97 8.43 -3.79
N ALA A 187 -8.81 8.12 -4.37
CA ALA A 187 -8.67 7.90 -5.81
C ALA A 187 -9.49 6.69 -6.31
N PHE A 188 -9.59 5.63 -5.51
CA PHE A 188 -10.43 4.46 -5.76
C PHE A 188 -11.91 4.88 -5.87
N LEU A 189 -12.43 5.60 -4.88
CA LEU A 189 -13.84 6.05 -4.86
C LEU A 189 -14.21 6.85 -6.10
N ILE A 190 -13.30 7.70 -6.59
CA ILE A 190 -13.49 8.46 -7.82
C ILE A 190 -13.44 7.55 -9.05
N SER A 191 -12.39 6.75 -9.15
CA SER A 191 -12.15 5.93 -10.34
C SER A 191 -13.19 4.83 -10.54
N TRP A 192 -13.83 4.37 -9.47
CA TRP A 192 -14.91 3.37 -9.51
C TRP A 192 -16.30 3.99 -9.64
N GLY A 193 -16.39 5.34 -9.74
CA GLY A 193 -17.66 6.04 -9.92
C GLY A 193 -18.54 6.09 -8.68
N ILE A 194 -17.97 5.86 -7.48
CA ILE A 194 -18.69 5.93 -6.20
C ILE A 194 -18.91 7.41 -5.83
N THR A 195 -17.89 8.25 -6.02
CA THR A 195 -17.97 9.70 -5.77
C THR A 195 -17.91 10.45 -7.09
N ILE A 196 -19.09 10.82 -7.65
CA ILE A 196 -19.20 11.40 -8.99
C ILE A 196 -19.14 12.93 -8.94
N SER A 197 -19.87 13.56 -8.00
CA SER A 197 -19.97 15.03 -7.96
C SER A 197 -18.77 15.69 -7.28
N PRO A 198 -18.43 16.95 -7.63
CA PRO A 198 -17.34 17.70 -6.97
C PRO A 198 -17.51 17.79 -5.44
N ARG A 199 -18.76 17.92 -4.96
CA ARG A 199 -19.06 17.95 -3.51
C ARG A 199 -18.77 16.59 -2.86
N ALA A 200 -19.21 15.48 -3.48
CA ALA A 200 -18.94 14.13 -2.98
C ALA A 200 -17.44 13.84 -2.94
N GLN A 201 -16.68 14.24 -3.97
CA GLN A 201 -15.22 14.09 -4.01
C GLN A 201 -14.51 14.90 -2.94
N LYS A 202 -15.00 16.12 -2.61
CA LYS A 202 -14.44 16.92 -1.52
C LYS A 202 -14.73 16.29 -0.15
N VAL A 203 -15.96 15.84 0.08
CA VAL A 203 -16.34 15.17 1.34
C VAL A 203 -15.53 13.89 1.53
N SER A 204 -15.46 13.02 0.51
CA SER A 204 -14.68 11.78 0.58
C SER A 204 -13.18 12.03 0.79
N SER A 205 -12.62 13.09 0.20
CA SER A 205 -11.23 13.50 0.47
C SER A 205 -11.00 13.82 1.95
N ASN A 206 -11.92 14.60 2.56
CA ASN A 206 -11.82 14.92 3.99
C ASN A 206 -11.94 13.67 4.87
N ILE A 207 -12.87 12.76 4.55
CA ILE A 207 -13.02 11.48 5.27
C ILE A 207 -11.74 10.66 5.15
N CYS A 208 -11.15 10.54 3.96
CA CYS A 208 -9.90 9.81 3.76
C CYS A 208 -8.72 10.45 4.53
N MET A 209 -8.70 11.79 4.70
CA MET A 209 -7.72 12.45 5.57
C MET A 209 -7.94 12.13 7.04
N VAL A 210 -9.18 12.04 7.51
CA VAL A 210 -9.46 11.57 8.89
C VAL A 210 -8.98 10.13 9.07
N VAL A 211 -9.22 9.25 8.09
CA VAL A 211 -8.71 7.86 8.09
C VAL A 211 -7.17 7.85 8.15
N PHE A 212 -6.49 8.72 7.38
CA PHE A 212 -5.05 8.89 7.46
C PHE A 212 -4.57 9.21 8.88
N VAL A 213 -5.19 10.21 9.53
CA VAL A 213 -4.80 10.62 10.88
C VAL A 213 -5.05 9.50 11.89
N LEU A 214 -6.22 8.87 11.85
CA LEU A 214 -6.58 7.82 12.82
C LEU A 214 -5.62 6.61 12.73
N ILE A 215 -5.37 6.10 11.53
CA ILE A 215 -4.47 4.94 11.35
C ILE A 215 -3.02 5.32 11.69
N SER A 216 -2.59 6.54 11.34
CA SER A 216 -1.25 7.03 11.71
C SER A 216 -1.07 7.09 13.22
N VAL A 217 -2.07 7.57 13.96
CA VAL A 217 -2.05 7.60 15.43
C VAL A 217 -1.91 6.20 16.00
N LEU A 218 -2.69 5.22 15.51
CA LEU A 218 -2.61 3.84 15.99
C LEU A 218 -1.18 3.27 15.82
N PHE A 219 -0.59 3.42 14.64
CA PHE A 219 0.75 2.90 14.37
C PHE A 219 1.86 3.65 15.13
N LEU A 220 1.76 4.98 15.24
CA LEU A 220 2.78 5.76 15.94
C LEU A 220 2.76 5.48 17.45
N PHE A 221 1.60 5.34 18.05
CA PHE A 221 1.52 4.93 19.47
C PHE A 221 2.03 3.50 19.68
N SER A 222 1.76 2.57 18.74
CA SER A 222 2.35 1.23 18.79
C SER A 222 3.87 1.29 18.72
N LEU A 223 4.42 2.09 17.80
CA LEU A 223 5.88 2.24 17.63
C LEU A 223 6.53 2.83 18.89
N ILE A 224 5.88 3.82 19.52
CA ILE A 224 6.34 4.41 20.79
C ILE A 224 6.29 3.37 21.91
N ALA A 225 5.23 2.56 21.99
CA ALA A 225 5.13 1.51 23.00
C ALA A 225 6.31 0.53 22.95
N PHE A 226 6.75 0.13 21.76
CA PHE A 226 7.90 -0.75 21.61
C PHE A 226 9.23 -0.15 22.08
N THR A 227 9.32 1.14 22.42
CA THR A 227 10.51 1.70 23.07
C THR A 227 10.56 1.39 24.57
N GLY A 228 9.49 0.89 25.17
CA GLY A 228 9.41 0.51 26.58
C GLY A 228 10.28 -0.69 26.93
N GLU A 229 10.94 -0.66 28.11
CA GLU A 229 11.82 -1.72 28.60
C GLU A 229 11.12 -3.06 28.82
N GLU A 230 9.78 -3.04 28.96
CA GLU A 230 8.95 -4.22 29.11
C GLU A 230 8.92 -5.13 27.87
N PHE A 231 9.36 -4.64 26.70
CA PHE A 231 9.47 -5.40 25.46
C PHE A 231 10.86 -6.00 25.21
N LYS A 232 11.78 -5.80 26.14
CA LYS A 232 13.19 -6.21 26.01
C LYS A 232 13.42 -7.71 26.00
#